data_a2c5ffead786531358d153f48722c4fe
#
_entry.id   a2c5ffead786531358d153f48722c4fe
#
_cell.length_a   1.000
_cell.length_b   1.000
_cell.length_c   1.000
_cell.angle_alpha   90.00
_cell.angle_beta   90.00
_cell.angle_gamma   90.00
#
_symmetry.space_group_name_H-M   'P 1'
#
loop_
_entity.id
_entity.type
_entity.pdbx_description
1 polymer ?
#
loop_
_entity_poly.entity_id
_entity_poly.type
_entity_poly.pdbx_seq_one_letter_code
_entity_poly.pdbx_strand_id
1 'polypeptide(L)'
;MTLNLYKKLSYALFAALVIFILLTFKQYGISNDEQVQHVYGQLLLKFYSSGFTDQSAFMYKNLYLYGGFFDLIAAFLEKILPLWVWDIRHLLSAAFGFAGMIAVYKSTLELSGERAAFLALLLLAITGAWTGAMFTHTKDVSFGACMAWALYYTIIISRHLPRIPLHLALKLGAAIGFALGLRIGGAFAVIYIIFLVLIAVWLNAGTLKNKLDYCWQSILSLLPAGAIAFCLMAIFWPWAVMGIDHILIAAKSFSHFAFDMNTMVDGEFVSIGDVPRTYLFNYLSIRLPEIFLLGLLSVALMLIIKIKGIKLANSLPEISVAIALLTPLLFVLYDRPALYNGVRHFTFILPALAIAAGIGLSKAFDILMPYKELRLSFIACCILLTSNTIYTLYVLHPYQYLYYNHFAGENFKEAIHDWEGDYWSSSLIDATKLLKNYIDAEQTKLPNKHNQVYSVAVCAEAFQGSAYLDKRFNITEDWVTADFYMSSTNMNCDKVLKGKVIGTVERLNAPLAIVKDRRDLTGEDRRPHAAPRD
;
A
#
# COMPACT_ATOMS: atom_id res chain seq x y z
N MET A 1 -30.58 -13.00 -16.15
CA MET A 1 -30.98 -12.09 -15.06
C MET A 1 -29.88 -11.89 -13.99
N THR A 2 -29.17 -12.92 -13.60
CA THR A 2 -28.10 -12.87 -12.56
C THR A 2 -26.82 -12.07 -12.96
N LEU A 3 -26.39 -12.14 -14.23
CA LEU A 3 -25.22 -11.37 -14.72
C LEU A 3 -25.40 -9.84 -14.61
N ASN A 4 -26.61 -9.35 -14.87
CA ASN A 4 -26.91 -7.92 -14.73
C ASN A 4 -26.89 -7.45 -13.26
N LEU A 5 -27.16 -8.35 -12.29
CA LEU A 5 -27.11 -8.03 -10.86
C LEU A 5 -25.68 -7.72 -10.41
N TYR A 6 -24.70 -8.61 -10.69
CA TYR A 6 -23.31 -8.41 -10.25
C TYR A 6 -22.69 -7.16 -10.87
N LYS A 7 -22.99 -6.87 -12.13
CA LYS A 7 -22.59 -5.62 -12.77
C LYS A 7 -23.14 -4.38 -12.04
N LYS A 8 -24.44 -4.40 -11.67
CA LYS A 8 -25.08 -3.32 -10.89
C LYS A 8 -24.45 -3.18 -9.52
N LEU A 9 -24.17 -4.31 -8.83
CA LEU A 9 -23.50 -4.31 -7.53
C LEU A 9 -22.08 -3.74 -7.61
N SER A 10 -21.32 -4.05 -8.68
CA SER A 10 -19.99 -3.48 -8.90
C SER A 10 -20.05 -1.97 -9.08
N TYR A 11 -20.99 -1.44 -9.87
CA TYR A 11 -21.14 0.00 -10.03
C TYR A 11 -21.62 0.69 -8.75
N ALA A 12 -22.52 0.06 -7.99
CA ALA A 12 -22.94 0.55 -6.68
C ALA A 12 -21.75 0.62 -5.70
N LEU A 13 -20.90 -0.41 -5.70
CA LEU A 13 -19.69 -0.43 -4.88
C LEU A 13 -18.68 0.64 -5.32
N PHE A 14 -18.46 0.84 -6.62
CA PHE A 14 -17.63 1.93 -7.12
C PHE A 14 -18.16 3.31 -6.69
N ALA A 15 -19.47 3.53 -6.80
CA ALA A 15 -20.09 4.78 -6.36
C ALA A 15 -19.92 4.98 -4.85
N ALA A 16 -20.13 3.94 -4.05
CA ALA A 16 -19.94 3.99 -2.60
C ALA A 16 -18.46 4.30 -2.24
N LEU A 17 -17.49 3.73 -2.94
CA LEU A 17 -16.08 4.01 -2.74
C LEU A 17 -15.72 5.46 -3.10
N VAL A 18 -16.25 6.01 -4.18
CA VAL A 18 -16.05 7.43 -4.55
C VAL A 18 -16.62 8.34 -3.45
N ILE A 19 -17.85 8.06 -2.99
CA ILE A 19 -18.47 8.82 -1.90
C ILE A 19 -17.62 8.72 -0.62
N PHE A 20 -17.18 7.53 -0.27
CA PHE A 20 -16.31 7.30 0.89
C PHE A 20 -15.02 8.14 0.78
N ILE A 21 -14.32 8.10 -0.36
CA ILE A 21 -13.10 8.90 -0.58
C ILE A 21 -13.38 10.39 -0.39
N LEU A 22 -14.41 10.92 -1.05
CA LEU A 22 -14.72 12.35 -1.00
C LEU A 22 -15.14 12.85 0.39
N LEU A 23 -15.80 11.99 1.18
CA LEU A 23 -16.24 12.34 2.53
C LEU A 23 -15.13 12.19 3.59
N THR A 24 -14.09 11.38 3.34
CA THR A 24 -13.17 10.96 4.42
C THR A 24 -11.71 11.36 4.20
N PHE A 25 -11.28 11.77 3.01
CA PHE A 25 -9.85 12.03 2.71
C PHE A 25 -9.17 13.03 3.66
N LYS A 26 -9.92 13.96 4.27
CA LYS A 26 -9.42 14.92 5.27
C LYS A 26 -9.29 14.37 6.68
N GLN A 27 -9.75 13.16 6.93
CA GLN A 27 -9.78 12.57 8.27
C GLN A 27 -8.50 11.76 8.57
N TYR A 28 -7.72 11.46 7.56
CA TYR A 28 -6.48 10.69 7.68
C TYR A 28 -5.33 11.58 8.13
N GLY A 29 -4.50 11.05 9.03
CA GLY A 29 -3.30 11.74 9.51
C GLY A 29 -2.15 11.65 8.51
N ILE A 30 -1.27 12.63 8.55
CA ILE A 30 -0.04 12.66 7.75
C ILE A 30 0.87 11.52 8.18
N SER A 31 1.45 10.79 7.22
CA SER A 31 2.41 9.71 7.49
C SER A 31 3.85 10.22 7.60
N ASN A 32 4.73 9.45 8.24
CA ASN A 32 6.14 9.82 8.46
C ASN A 32 6.87 10.23 7.17
N ASP A 33 6.62 9.54 6.05
CA ASP A 33 7.32 9.79 4.78
C ASP A 33 6.78 10.99 3.99
N GLU A 34 5.59 11.51 4.31
CA GLU A 34 4.92 12.46 3.39
C GLU A 34 5.65 13.79 3.26
N GLN A 35 6.27 14.32 4.33
CA GLN A 35 7.01 15.59 4.24
C GLN A 35 8.23 15.48 3.33
N VAL A 36 9.03 14.44 3.50
CA VAL A 36 10.22 14.27 2.67
C VAL A 36 9.85 14.03 1.21
N GLN A 37 8.75 13.32 0.97
CA GLN A 37 8.19 13.11 -0.37
C GLN A 37 7.64 14.41 -0.97
N HIS A 38 6.95 15.23 -0.17
CA HIS A 38 6.45 16.54 -0.58
C HIS A 38 7.59 17.45 -1.04
N VAL A 39 8.63 17.59 -0.21
CA VAL A 39 9.82 18.39 -0.55
C VAL A 39 10.48 17.86 -1.82
N TYR A 40 10.63 16.55 -1.98
CA TYR A 40 11.18 15.94 -3.18
C TYR A 40 10.37 16.28 -4.43
N GLY A 41 9.03 16.23 -4.35
CA GLY A 41 8.15 16.64 -5.45
C GLY A 41 8.35 18.11 -5.86
N GLN A 42 8.50 19.01 -4.88
CA GLN A 42 8.78 20.43 -5.14
C GLN A 42 10.15 20.64 -5.80
N LEU A 43 11.17 19.92 -5.34
CA LEU A 43 12.51 19.97 -5.94
C LEU A 43 12.53 19.42 -7.37
N LEU A 44 11.78 18.35 -7.66
CA LEU A 44 11.61 17.84 -9.03
C LEU A 44 10.89 18.88 -9.91
N LEU A 45 9.84 19.52 -9.40
CA LEU A 45 9.16 20.58 -10.14
C LEU A 45 10.11 21.75 -10.44
N LYS A 46 10.98 22.10 -9.49
CA LYS A 46 12.02 23.13 -9.66
C LYS A 46 13.06 22.70 -10.70
N PHE A 47 13.51 21.44 -10.70
CA PHE A 47 14.39 20.90 -11.74
C PHE A 47 13.81 21.11 -13.14
N TYR A 48 12.53 20.79 -13.37
CA TYR A 48 11.89 20.99 -14.66
C TYR A 48 11.68 22.47 -14.99
N SER A 49 11.22 23.30 -14.04
CA SER A 49 10.94 24.71 -14.28
C SER A 49 12.21 25.56 -14.49
N SER A 50 13.37 25.10 -13.99
CA SER A 50 14.67 25.75 -14.20
C SER A 50 15.34 25.37 -15.52
N GLY A 51 14.68 24.58 -16.40
CA GLY A 51 15.32 24.05 -17.61
C GLY A 51 16.46 23.07 -17.29
N PHE A 52 16.28 22.20 -16.28
CA PHE A 52 17.20 21.14 -15.84
C PHE A 52 18.50 21.65 -15.15
N THR A 53 18.57 22.92 -14.79
CA THR A 53 19.78 23.49 -14.16
C THR A 53 19.83 23.28 -12.65
N ASP A 54 18.69 23.28 -11.98
CA ASP A 54 18.61 23.00 -10.53
C ASP A 54 18.56 21.50 -10.27
N GLN A 55 19.66 20.94 -9.77
CA GLN A 55 19.80 19.51 -9.48
C GLN A 55 19.60 19.15 -7.99
N SER A 56 19.07 20.07 -7.19
CA SER A 56 18.87 19.85 -5.74
C SER A 56 18.01 18.63 -5.40
N ALA A 57 17.09 18.24 -6.28
CA ALA A 57 16.30 17.01 -6.13
C ALA A 57 17.16 15.74 -5.98
N PHE A 58 18.32 15.71 -6.65
CA PHE A 58 19.20 14.54 -6.69
C PHE A 58 20.24 14.52 -5.56
N MET A 59 20.20 15.52 -4.68
CA MET A 59 21.02 15.62 -3.46
C MET A 59 20.17 15.57 -2.19
N TYR A 60 18.85 15.51 -2.32
CA TYR A 60 17.93 15.55 -1.19
C TYR A 60 17.74 14.17 -0.60
N LYS A 61 18.39 13.93 0.56
CA LYS A 61 18.36 12.63 1.25
C LYS A 61 18.68 11.48 0.27
N ASN A 62 17.93 10.38 0.33
CA ASN A 62 18.02 9.22 -0.59
C ASN A 62 16.82 9.12 -1.55
N LEU A 63 16.00 10.18 -1.67
CA LEU A 63 14.76 10.16 -2.45
C LEU A 63 15.00 10.02 -3.95
N TYR A 64 16.17 10.39 -4.45
CA TYR A 64 16.59 10.22 -5.85
C TYR A 64 16.69 8.74 -6.28
N LEU A 65 16.82 7.80 -5.30
CA LEU A 65 16.76 6.36 -5.57
C LEU A 65 15.36 5.87 -5.96
N TYR A 66 14.36 6.72 -5.83
CA TYR A 66 12.96 6.46 -6.18
C TYR A 66 12.52 7.40 -7.31
N GLY A 67 11.56 6.93 -8.10
CA GLY A 67 10.87 7.81 -9.04
C GLY A 67 9.93 8.77 -8.33
N GLY A 68 9.72 9.93 -8.94
CA GLY A 68 8.91 11.02 -8.39
C GLY A 68 7.54 11.17 -9.05
N PHE A 69 7.00 10.14 -9.73
CA PHE A 69 5.73 10.26 -10.48
C PHE A 69 4.60 10.81 -9.62
N PHE A 70 4.35 10.22 -8.45
CA PHE A 70 3.32 10.71 -7.52
C PHE A 70 3.65 12.11 -7.00
N ASP A 71 4.89 12.31 -6.53
CA ASP A 71 5.31 13.53 -5.84
C ASP A 71 5.35 14.74 -6.78
N LEU A 72 5.75 14.54 -8.04
CA LEU A 72 5.73 15.59 -9.07
C LEU A 72 4.29 16.01 -9.41
N ILE A 73 3.36 15.05 -9.56
CA ILE A 73 1.94 15.38 -9.81
C ILE A 73 1.36 16.11 -8.59
N ALA A 74 1.63 15.65 -7.37
CA ALA A 74 1.16 16.32 -6.16
C ALA A 74 1.68 17.77 -6.10
N ALA A 75 2.99 17.98 -6.30
CA ALA A 75 3.59 19.31 -6.33
C ALA A 75 3.02 20.22 -7.43
N PHE A 76 2.65 19.67 -8.58
CA PHE A 76 1.97 20.42 -9.63
C PHE A 76 0.53 20.79 -9.24
N LEU A 77 -0.22 19.84 -8.68
CA LEU A 77 -1.60 20.08 -8.21
C LEU A 77 -1.68 21.14 -7.11
N GLU A 78 -0.68 21.21 -6.23
CA GLU A 78 -0.57 22.23 -5.18
C GLU A 78 -0.49 23.66 -5.74
N LYS A 79 0.01 23.84 -6.99
CA LYS A 79 0.07 25.16 -7.63
C LYS A 79 -1.28 25.61 -8.18
N ILE A 80 -2.21 24.71 -8.42
CA ILE A 80 -3.48 24.99 -9.11
C ILE A 80 -4.72 24.76 -8.22
N LEU A 81 -4.63 23.95 -7.17
CA LEU A 81 -5.77 23.64 -6.31
C LEU A 81 -5.69 24.42 -4.98
N PRO A 82 -6.78 25.14 -4.59
CA PRO A 82 -6.83 25.89 -3.33
C PRO A 82 -7.17 24.97 -2.14
N LEU A 83 -6.46 23.87 -2.00
CA LEU A 83 -6.63 22.91 -0.92
C LEU A 83 -5.35 22.82 -0.08
N TRP A 84 -5.48 22.33 1.15
CA TRP A 84 -4.31 22.05 1.96
C TRP A 84 -3.45 20.95 1.31
N VAL A 85 -2.14 21.11 1.36
CA VAL A 85 -1.18 20.24 0.66
C VAL A 85 -1.38 18.75 0.98
N TRP A 86 -1.62 18.42 2.22
CA TRP A 86 -1.83 17.03 2.66
C TRP A 86 -3.17 16.47 2.16
N ASP A 87 -4.21 17.30 2.13
CA ASP A 87 -5.51 16.94 1.54
C ASP A 87 -5.37 16.59 0.05
N ILE A 88 -4.55 17.35 -0.69
CA ILE A 88 -4.25 17.07 -2.12
C ILE A 88 -3.55 15.72 -2.24
N ARG A 89 -2.54 15.46 -1.42
CA ARG A 89 -1.78 14.21 -1.43
C ARG A 89 -2.65 13.00 -1.08
N HIS A 90 -3.47 13.11 -0.04
CA HIS A 90 -4.40 12.05 0.37
C HIS A 90 -5.45 11.77 -0.71
N LEU A 91 -6.05 12.81 -1.31
CA LEU A 91 -7.04 12.64 -2.38
C LEU A 91 -6.41 12.03 -3.64
N LEU A 92 -5.21 12.48 -4.04
CA LEU A 92 -4.48 11.94 -5.17
C LEU A 92 -4.13 10.46 -4.95
N SER A 93 -3.61 10.12 -3.76
CA SER A 93 -3.28 8.73 -3.39
C SER A 93 -4.51 7.83 -3.42
N ALA A 94 -5.64 8.30 -2.87
CA ALA A 94 -6.91 7.59 -2.92
C ALA A 94 -7.42 7.39 -4.35
N ALA A 95 -7.21 8.38 -5.24
CA ALA A 95 -7.55 8.24 -6.66
C ALA A 95 -6.71 7.14 -7.34
N PHE A 96 -5.40 7.02 -7.03
CA PHE A 96 -4.59 5.90 -7.48
C PHE A 96 -5.10 4.57 -6.93
N GLY A 97 -5.41 4.50 -5.63
CA GLY A 97 -5.97 3.29 -5.02
C GLY A 97 -7.27 2.84 -5.69
N PHE A 98 -8.16 3.78 -5.97
CA PHE A 98 -9.41 3.55 -6.72
C PHE A 98 -9.15 3.08 -8.16
N ALA A 99 -8.19 3.68 -8.86
CA ALA A 99 -7.77 3.25 -10.20
C ALA A 99 -7.24 1.81 -10.20
N GLY A 100 -6.51 1.39 -9.15
CA GLY A 100 -6.10 0.01 -8.95
C GLY A 100 -7.27 -0.95 -8.79
N MET A 101 -8.32 -0.55 -8.06
CA MET A 101 -9.56 -1.34 -7.92
C MET A 101 -10.28 -1.52 -9.27
N ILE A 102 -10.29 -0.49 -10.12
CA ILE A 102 -10.81 -0.58 -11.49
C ILE A 102 -10.02 -1.61 -12.30
N ALA A 103 -8.69 -1.62 -12.19
CA ALA A 103 -7.83 -2.59 -12.89
C ALA A 103 -8.13 -4.03 -12.43
N VAL A 104 -8.32 -4.27 -11.13
CA VAL A 104 -8.70 -5.57 -10.56
C VAL A 104 -10.05 -6.04 -11.11
N TYR A 105 -11.08 -5.16 -11.07
CA TYR A 105 -12.39 -5.47 -11.62
C TYR A 105 -12.29 -5.85 -13.10
N LYS A 106 -11.61 -5.05 -13.92
CA LYS A 106 -11.43 -5.30 -15.36
C LYS A 106 -10.66 -6.60 -15.63
N SER A 107 -9.58 -6.85 -14.90
CA SER A 107 -8.78 -8.07 -15.04
C SER A 107 -9.63 -9.31 -14.74
N THR A 108 -10.38 -9.27 -13.64
CA THR A 108 -11.21 -10.41 -13.23
C THR A 108 -12.41 -10.61 -14.15
N LEU A 109 -12.99 -9.51 -14.67
CA LEU A 109 -14.05 -9.55 -15.67
C LEU A 109 -13.63 -10.29 -16.93
N GLU A 110 -12.42 -10.00 -17.42
CA GLU A 110 -11.82 -10.65 -18.60
C GLU A 110 -11.54 -12.15 -18.38
N LEU A 111 -11.21 -12.54 -17.15
CA LEU A 111 -10.84 -13.92 -16.83
C LEU A 111 -12.04 -14.80 -16.45
N SER A 112 -13.02 -14.27 -15.73
CA SER A 112 -14.03 -15.10 -15.09
C SER A 112 -15.44 -14.47 -14.99
N GLY A 113 -15.65 -13.32 -15.63
CA GLY A 113 -16.97 -12.68 -15.74
C GLY A 113 -17.40 -11.87 -14.52
N GLU A 114 -18.62 -11.32 -14.57
CA GLU A 114 -19.13 -10.27 -13.67
C GLU A 114 -19.16 -10.67 -12.19
N ARG A 115 -19.54 -11.92 -11.87
CA ARG A 115 -19.58 -12.35 -10.46
C ARG A 115 -18.20 -12.38 -9.83
N ALA A 116 -17.22 -12.97 -10.51
CA ALA A 116 -15.85 -13.00 -10.02
C ALA A 116 -15.26 -11.60 -9.91
N ALA A 117 -15.56 -10.72 -10.88
CA ALA A 117 -15.12 -9.34 -10.91
C ALA A 117 -15.68 -8.54 -9.71
N PHE A 118 -16.97 -8.70 -9.41
CA PHE A 118 -17.58 -8.10 -8.21
C PHE A 118 -16.90 -8.60 -6.93
N LEU A 119 -16.68 -9.91 -6.81
CA LEU A 119 -16.05 -10.50 -5.63
C LEU A 119 -14.61 -10.01 -5.46
N ALA A 120 -13.81 -9.96 -6.52
CA ALA A 120 -12.44 -9.44 -6.46
C ALA A 120 -12.40 -7.96 -6.07
N LEU A 121 -13.30 -7.14 -6.63
CA LEU A 121 -13.46 -5.73 -6.26
C LEU A 121 -13.83 -5.59 -4.78
N LEU A 122 -14.82 -6.38 -4.30
CA LEU A 122 -15.26 -6.37 -2.91
C LEU A 122 -14.11 -6.75 -1.96
N LEU A 123 -13.41 -7.84 -2.27
CA LEU A 123 -12.29 -8.31 -1.46
C LEU A 123 -11.19 -7.24 -1.32
N LEU A 124 -10.81 -6.59 -2.41
CA LEU A 124 -9.82 -5.51 -2.34
C LEU A 124 -10.36 -4.28 -1.59
N ALA A 125 -11.64 -3.95 -1.78
CA ALA A 125 -12.30 -2.82 -1.12
C ALA A 125 -12.39 -2.99 0.41
N ILE A 126 -12.52 -4.23 0.91
CA ILE A 126 -12.55 -4.52 2.36
C ILE A 126 -11.18 -4.94 2.91
N THR A 127 -10.10 -4.84 2.13
CA THR A 127 -8.74 -5.11 2.61
C THR A 127 -8.13 -3.82 3.17
N GLY A 128 -7.97 -3.72 4.50
CA GLY A 128 -7.45 -2.53 5.17
C GLY A 128 -6.07 -2.10 4.67
N ALA A 129 -5.20 -3.08 4.34
CA ALA A 129 -3.89 -2.85 3.75
C ALA A 129 -3.94 -2.22 2.33
N TRP A 130 -5.12 -2.13 1.71
CA TRP A 130 -5.35 -1.37 0.47
C TRP A 130 -6.21 -0.14 0.72
N THR A 131 -7.46 -0.32 1.18
CA THR A 131 -8.44 0.77 1.31
C THR A 131 -8.09 1.75 2.42
N GLY A 132 -7.51 1.29 3.53
CA GLY A 132 -6.98 2.18 4.57
C GLY A 132 -5.67 2.83 4.15
N ALA A 133 -4.80 2.07 3.49
CA ALA A 133 -3.50 2.54 3.04
C ALA A 133 -3.59 3.55 1.88
N MET A 134 -4.63 3.51 1.05
CA MET A 134 -4.74 4.35 -0.15
C MET A 134 -4.76 5.86 0.13
N PHE A 135 -4.93 6.30 1.37
CA PHE A 135 -4.88 7.72 1.72
C PHE A 135 -3.46 8.17 2.10
N THR A 136 -2.72 7.37 2.84
CA THR A 136 -1.46 7.74 3.50
C THR A 136 -0.21 7.05 2.94
N HIS A 137 -0.35 5.89 2.28
CA HIS A 137 0.77 5.16 1.68
C HIS A 137 0.98 5.58 0.22
N THR A 138 1.28 6.85 0.03
CA THR A 138 1.26 7.55 -1.26
C THR A 138 2.07 6.86 -2.37
N LYS A 139 3.27 6.35 -2.06
CA LYS A 139 4.11 5.61 -3.04
C LYS A 139 3.68 4.15 -3.20
N ASP A 140 3.29 3.49 -2.10
CA ASP A 140 3.02 2.05 -2.10
C ASP A 140 1.75 1.71 -2.87
N VAL A 141 0.66 2.44 -2.60
CA VAL A 141 -0.63 2.21 -3.26
C VAL A 141 -0.62 2.72 -4.70
N SER A 142 0.02 3.87 -4.98
CA SER A 142 0.17 4.35 -6.36
C SER A 142 0.98 3.38 -7.21
N PHE A 143 2.06 2.82 -6.65
CA PHE A 143 2.83 1.77 -7.29
C PHE A 143 1.99 0.50 -7.52
N GLY A 144 1.25 0.06 -6.50
CA GLY A 144 0.33 -1.08 -6.61
C GLY A 144 -0.74 -0.89 -7.69
N ALA A 145 -1.27 0.31 -7.83
CA ALA A 145 -2.23 0.65 -8.88
C ALA A 145 -1.60 0.56 -10.29
N CYS A 146 -0.39 1.09 -10.48
CA CYS A 146 0.32 0.97 -11.75
C CYS A 146 0.63 -0.50 -12.09
N MET A 147 1.05 -1.30 -11.11
CA MET A 147 1.27 -2.74 -11.28
C MET A 147 -0.01 -3.51 -11.61
N ALA A 148 -1.15 -3.13 -11.00
CA ALA A 148 -2.46 -3.71 -11.34
C ALA A 148 -2.87 -3.43 -12.80
N TRP A 149 -2.63 -2.21 -13.30
CA TRP A 149 -2.85 -1.88 -14.70
C TRP A 149 -1.86 -2.58 -15.63
N ALA A 150 -0.59 -2.72 -15.23
CA ALA A 150 0.38 -3.52 -16.00
C ALA A 150 -0.07 -4.98 -16.12
N LEU A 151 -0.56 -5.57 -15.01
CA LEU A 151 -1.12 -6.93 -15.01
C LEU A 151 -2.38 -7.03 -15.91
N TYR A 152 -3.30 -6.06 -15.84
CA TYR A 152 -4.46 -6.02 -16.73
C TYR A 152 -4.05 -6.06 -18.20
N TYR A 153 -3.13 -5.19 -18.62
CA TYR A 153 -2.67 -5.19 -20.01
C TYR A 153 -1.85 -6.46 -20.35
N THR A 154 -1.11 -7.04 -19.42
CA THR A 154 -0.44 -8.33 -19.61
C THR A 154 -1.45 -9.44 -19.88
N ILE A 155 -2.56 -9.49 -19.14
CA ILE A 155 -3.68 -10.42 -19.38
C ILE A 155 -4.26 -10.23 -20.79
N ILE A 156 -4.48 -8.98 -21.21
CA ILE A 156 -5.04 -8.70 -22.53
C ILE A 156 -4.07 -9.11 -23.65
N ILE A 157 -2.79 -8.70 -23.56
CA ILE A 157 -1.80 -8.99 -24.60
C ILE A 157 -1.48 -10.48 -24.71
N SER A 158 -1.65 -11.26 -23.65
CA SER A 158 -1.41 -12.71 -23.68
C SER A 158 -2.25 -13.42 -24.75
N ARG A 159 -3.42 -12.86 -25.09
CA ARG A 159 -4.32 -13.35 -26.14
C ARG A 159 -3.91 -12.92 -27.56
N HIS A 160 -2.95 -12.01 -27.68
CA HIS A 160 -2.52 -11.41 -28.95
C HIS A 160 -1.08 -11.79 -29.32
N LEU A 161 -0.41 -12.59 -28.49
CA LEU A 161 0.92 -13.08 -28.80
C LEU A 161 0.91 -13.97 -30.06
N PRO A 162 1.89 -13.85 -30.95
CA PRO A 162 3.09 -13.01 -30.87
C PRO A 162 2.92 -11.59 -31.45
N ARG A 163 1.75 -11.24 -32.02
CA ARG A 163 1.51 -9.97 -32.74
C ARG A 163 0.58 -9.07 -31.95
N ILE A 164 1.16 -8.27 -31.06
CA ILE A 164 0.41 -7.38 -30.17
C ILE A 164 0.01 -6.11 -30.92
N PRO A 165 -1.28 -5.70 -30.89
CA PRO A 165 -1.72 -4.41 -31.43
C PRO A 165 -0.98 -3.23 -30.79
N LEU A 166 -0.54 -2.25 -31.60
CA LEU A 166 0.26 -1.11 -31.15
C LEU A 166 -0.39 -0.38 -29.95
N HIS A 167 -1.69 -0.12 -30.00
CA HIS A 167 -2.39 0.57 -28.92
C HIS A 167 -2.37 -0.18 -27.58
N LEU A 168 -2.30 -1.53 -27.59
CA LEU A 168 -2.15 -2.33 -26.38
C LEU A 168 -0.71 -2.31 -25.88
N ALA A 169 0.28 -2.38 -26.79
CA ALA A 169 1.69 -2.24 -26.44
C ALA A 169 1.97 -0.88 -25.80
N LEU A 170 1.43 0.22 -26.35
CA LEU A 170 1.59 1.56 -25.77
C LEU A 170 0.96 1.69 -24.38
N LYS A 171 -0.24 1.14 -24.16
CA LYS A 171 -0.92 1.15 -22.85
C LYS A 171 -0.17 0.33 -21.81
N LEU A 172 0.34 -0.84 -22.19
CA LEU A 172 1.20 -1.65 -21.34
C LEU A 172 2.48 -0.90 -20.97
N GLY A 173 3.16 -0.31 -21.97
CA GLY A 173 4.35 0.49 -21.76
C GLY A 173 4.11 1.68 -20.83
N ALA A 174 2.95 2.34 -20.95
CA ALA A 174 2.57 3.43 -20.06
C ALA A 174 2.40 2.94 -18.61
N ALA A 175 1.71 1.84 -18.38
CA ALA A 175 1.53 1.27 -17.02
C ALA A 175 2.87 0.89 -16.38
N ILE A 176 3.78 0.26 -17.15
CA ILE A 176 5.14 -0.10 -16.70
C ILE A 176 5.98 1.15 -16.45
N GLY A 177 5.93 2.13 -17.34
CA GLY A 177 6.70 3.37 -17.22
C GLY A 177 6.30 4.19 -15.99
N PHE A 178 5.02 4.27 -15.68
CA PHE A 178 4.53 4.89 -14.44
C PHE A 178 4.95 4.09 -13.20
N ALA A 179 4.92 2.76 -13.25
CA ALA A 179 5.41 1.94 -12.14
C ALA A 179 6.91 2.15 -11.90
N LEU A 180 7.74 2.14 -12.94
CA LEU A 180 9.18 2.46 -12.86
C LEU A 180 9.43 3.91 -12.43
N GLY A 181 8.57 4.84 -12.84
CA GLY A 181 8.58 6.24 -12.40
C GLY A 181 8.19 6.43 -10.92
N LEU A 182 7.83 5.37 -10.20
CA LEU A 182 7.60 5.36 -8.74
C LEU A 182 8.69 4.59 -8.01
N ARG A 183 8.98 3.36 -8.47
CA ARG A 183 9.95 2.46 -7.83
C ARG A 183 10.59 1.54 -8.85
N ILE A 184 11.84 1.18 -8.62
CA ILE A 184 12.56 0.16 -9.40
C ILE A 184 11.82 -1.20 -9.41
N GLY A 185 11.01 -1.49 -8.39
CA GLY A 185 10.11 -2.65 -8.36
C GLY A 185 9.16 -2.78 -9.56
N GLY A 186 8.95 -1.70 -10.35
CA GLY A 186 8.28 -1.76 -11.66
C GLY A 186 8.93 -2.74 -12.65
N ALA A 187 10.19 -3.10 -12.43
CA ALA A 187 10.89 -4.16 -13.17
C ALA A 187 10.20 -5.53 -13.05
N PHE A 188 9.46 -5.80 -11.97
CA PHE A 188 8.65 -7.03 -11.88
C PHE A 188 7.65 -7.14 -13.04
N ALA A 189 7.02 -6.03 -13.48
CA ALA A 189 6.11 -6.08 -14.61
C ALA A 189 6.82 -6.45 -15.92
N VAL A 190 8.08 -6.04 -16.10
CA VAL A 190 8.91 -6.47 -17.24
C VAL A 190 9.22 -7.98 -17.14
N ILE A 191 9.57 -8.45 -15.94
CA ILE A 191 9.82 -9.88 -15.67
C ILE A 191 8.56 -10.71 -15.96
N TYR A 192 7.35 -10.23 -15.58
CA TYR A 192 6.10 -10.92 -15.89
C TYR A 192 5.91 -11.14 -17.39
N ILE A 193 6.22 -10.14 -18.21
CA ILE A 193 6.10 -10.23 -19.67
C ILE A 193 7.15 -11.18 -20.24
N ILE A 194 8.38 -11.14 -19.74
CA ILE A 194 9.44 -12.07 -20.16
C ILE A 194 9.00 -13.52 -19.90
N PHE A 195 8.54 -13.83 -18.68
CA PHE A 195 8.07 -15.18 -18.37
C PHE A 195 6.85 -15.58 -19.19
N LEU A 196 5.90 -14.66 -19.40
CA LEU A 196 4.73 -14.92 -20.23
C LEU A 196 5.13 -15.29 -21.67
N VAL A 197 6.03 -14.50 -22.28
CA VAL A 197 6.52 -14.78 -23.65
C VAL A 197 7.28 -16.10 -23.70
N LEU A 198 8.16 -16.38 -22.74
CA LEU A 198 8.90 -17.64 -22.69
C LEU A 198 7.96 -18.85 -22.57
N ILE A 199 6.94 -18.77 -21.72
CA ILE A 199 5.94 -19.83 -21.57
C ILE A 199 5.12 -19.96 -22.86
N ALA A 200 4.72 -18.87 -23.51
CA ALA A 200 3.98 -18.90 -24.76
C ALA A 200 4.81 -19.54 -25.89
N VAL A 201 6.12 -19.21 -25.97
CA VAL A 201 7.06 -19.84 -26.93
C VAL A 201 7.22 -21.34 -26.64
N TRP A 202 7.32 -21.71 -25.35
CA TRP A 202 7.45 -23.12 -24.96
C TRP A 202 6.20 -23.94 -25.32
N LEU A 203 5.01 -23.36 -25.11
CA LEU A 203 3.71 -23.97 -25.42
C LEU A 203 3.39 -23.99 -26.93
N ASN A 204 4.08 -23.17 -27.73
CA ASN A 204 3.86 -23.15 -29.17
C ASN A 204 4.35 -24.46 -29.82
N ALA A 205 3.43 -25.18 -30.47
CA ALA A 205 3.74 -26.38 -31.20
C ALA A 205 4.52 -26.04 -32.47
N GLY A 206 5.58 -26.79 -32.76
CA GLY A 206 6.33 -26.63 -34.01
C GLY A 206 7.83 -26.81 -33.85
N THR A 207 8.56 -26.58 -34.95
CA THR A 207 10.01 -26.68 -35.00
C THR A 207 10.69 -25.56 -34.21
N LEU A 208 11.98 -25.73 -33.93
CA LEU A 208 12.78 -24.68 -33.27
C LEU A 208 12.70 -23.34 -34.02
N LYS A 209 12.71 -23.39 -35.36
CA LYS A 209 12.55 -22.20 -36.22
C LYS A 209 11.23 -21.48 -35.93
N ASN A 210 10.12 -22.21 -35.85
CA ASN A 210 8.81 -21.63 -35.55
C ASN A 210 8.78 -20.97 -34.15
N LYS A 211 9.44 -21.57 -33.16
CA LYS A 211 9.55 -21.01 -31.79
C LYS A 211 10.41 -19.74 -31.77
N LEU A 212 11.52 -19.73 -32.52
CA LEU A 212 12.36 -18.53 -32.64
C LEU A 212 11.64 -17.41 -33.37
N ASP A 213 10.92 -17.72 -34.46
CA ASP A 213 10.10 -16.73 -35.18
C ASP A 213 8.98 -16.14 -34.28
N TYR A 214 8.34 -16.98 -33.48
CA TYR A 214 7.34 -16.54 -32.51
C TYR A 214 7.95 -15.62 -31.47
N CYS A 215 9.09 -15.99 -30.89
CA CYS A 215 9.80 -15.16 -29.89
C CYS A 215 10.20 -13.81 -30.50
N TRP A 216 10.78 -13.82 -31.70
CA TRP A 216 11.20 -12.61 -32.41
C TRP A 216 10.03 -11.66 -32.71
N GLN A 217 8.91 -12.20 -33.22
CA GLN A 217 7.71 -11.41 -33.47
C GLN A 217 7.13 -10.81 -32.17
N SER A 218 7.16 -11.56 -31.06
CA SER A 218 6.74 -11.08 -29.75
C SER A 218 7.62 -9.91 -29.29
N ILE A 219 8.94 -10.03 -29.41
CA ILE A 219 9.89 -8.96 -29.06
C ILE A 219 9.63 -7.71 -29.91
N LEU A 220 9.53 -7.86 -31.23
CA LEU A 220 9.28 -6.72 -32.13
C LEU A 220 7.97 -6.02 -31.81
N SER A 221 6.90 -6.75 -31.48
CA SER A 221 5.60 -6.17 -31.12
C SER A 221 5.58 -5.50 -29.74
N LEU A 222 6.55 -5.83 -28.86
CA LEU A 222 6.73 -5.23 -27.53
C LEU A 222 7.68 -4.02 -27.53
N LEU A 223 8.47 -3.79 -28.59
CA LEU A 223 9.39 -2.63 -28.65
C LEU A 223 8.70 -1.29 -28.36
N PRO A 224 7.49 -1.00 -28.90
CA PRO A 224 6.78 0.25 -28.57
C PRO A 224 6.44 0.36 -27.08
N ALA A 225 6.13 -0.77 -26.41
CA ALA A 225 5.90 -0.77 -24.95
C ALA A 225 7.18 -0.43 -24.21
N GLY A 226 8.31 -1.01 -24.58
CA GLY A 226 9.63 -0.70 -24.01
C GLY A 226 10.01 0.78 -24.18
N ALA A 227 9.80 1.33 -25.39
CA ALA A 227 10.09 2.73 -25.67
C ALA A 227 9.25 3.70 -24.79
N ILE A 228 7.93 3.50 -24.71
CA ILE A 228 7.06 4.32 -23.85
C ILE A 228 7.41 4.15 -22.36
N ALA A 229 7.68 2.91 -21.91
CA ALA A 229 8.06 2.67 -20.53
C ALA A 229 9.35 3.40 -20.16
N PHE A 230 10.37 3.35 -21.03
CA PHE A 230 11.62 4.07 -20.83
C PHE A 230 11.42 5.59 -20.82
N CYS A 231 10.67 6.16 -21.77
CA CYS A 231 10.41 7.59 -21.83
C CYS A 231 9.70 8.10 -20.57
N LEU A 232 8.67 7.37 -20.11
CA LEU A 232 7.94 7.77 -18.89
C LEU A 232 8.79 7.59 -17.65
N MET A 233 9.57 6.51 -17.56
CA MET A 233 10.55 6.33 -16.48
C MET A 233 11.54 7.51 -16.47
N ALA A 234 12.12 7.89 -17.60
CA ALA A 234 13.06 8.99 -17.69
C ALA A 234 12.45 10.34 -17.28
N ILE A 235 11.17 10.59 -17.64
CA ILE A 235 10.44 11.80 -17.24
C ILE A 235 10.19 11.82 -15.74
N PHE A 236 9.76 10.73 -15.14
CA PHE A 236 9.35 10.71 -13.73
C PHE A 236 10.47 10.28 -12.76
N TRP A 237 11.56 9.75 -13.30
CA TRP A 237 12.75 9.38 -12.55
C TRP A 237 14.01 9.78 -13.32
N PRO A 238 14.25 11.09 -13.50
CA PRO A 238 15.36 11.59 -14.32
C PRO A 238 16.73 11.11 -13.83
N TRP A 239 16.92 10.99 -12.52
CA TRP A 239 18.18 10.48 -11.96
C TRP A 239 18.56 9.10 -12.50
N ALA A 240 17.58 8.20 -12.71
CA ALA A 240 17.84 6.86 -13.21
C ALA A 240 18.52 6.82 -14.59
N VAL A 241 18.38 7.87 -15.40
CA VAL A 241 18.96 7.97 -16.74
C VAL A 241 20.18 8.91 -16.82
N MET A 242 20.55 9.58 -15.71
CA MET A 242 21.70 10.47 -15.63
C MET A 242 23.04 9.71 -15.46
N GLY A 243 23.01 8.42 -15.12
CA GLY A 243 24.18 7.56 -14.99
C GLY A 243 23.87 6.12 -15.45
N ILE A 244 24.84 5.46 -16.07
CA ILE A 244 24.67 4.10 -16.61
C ILE A 244 24.41 3.07 -15.50
N ASP A 245 24.96 3.28 -14.31
CA ASP A 245 24.88 2.40 -13.14
C ASP A 245 23.74 2.76 -12.17
N HIS A 246 23.07 3.90 -12.36
CA HIS A 246 22.06 4.41 -11.42
C HIS A 246 20.90 3.43 -11.21
N ILE A 247 20.43 2.77 -12.27
CA ILE A 247 19.38 1.75 -12.15
C ILE A 247 19.85 0.55 -11.30
N LEU A 248 21.12 0.14 -11.44
CA LEU A 248 21.68 -0.95 -10.64
C LEU A 248 21.88 -0.53 -9.18
N ILE A 249 22.30 0.71 -8.93
CA ILE A 249 22.39 1.28 -7.58
C ILE A 249 21.02 1.28 -6.90
N ALA A 250 19.99 1.75 -7.59
CA ALA A 250 18.62 1.73 -7.08
C ALA A 250 18.12 0.31 -6.81
N ALA A 251 18.40 -0.64 -7.68
CA ALA A 251 18.01 -2.04 -7.51
C ALA A 251 18.70 -2.68 -6.28
N LYS A 252 19.99 -2.43 -6.09
CA LYS A 252 20.74 -2.90 -4.91
C LYS A 252 20.20 -2.26 -3.62
N SER A 253 19.92 -0.97 -3.65
CA SER A 253 19.35 -0.26 -2.51
C SER A 253 17.94 -0.76 -2.14
N PHE A 254 17.16 -1.24 -3.12
CA PHE A 254 15.83 -1.82 -2.87
C PHE A 254 15.91 -3.20 -2.21
N SER A 255 16.88 -4.02 -2.57
CA SER A 255 17.01 -5.37 -2.00
C SER A 255 17.78 -5.39 -0.68
N HIS A 256 18.77 -4.51 -0.52
CA HIS A 256 19.63 -4.47 0.67
C HIS A 256 19.65 -3.04 1.25
N PHE A 257 18.65 -2.73 2.06
CA PHE A 257 18.52 -1.42 2.68
C PHE A 257 19.63 -1.21 3.72
N ALA A 258 20.30 -0.05 3.66
CA ALA A 258 21.44 0.26 4.52
C ALA A 258 21.05 0.90 5.87
N PHE A 259 19.79 0.80 6.31
CA PHE A 259 19.36 1.35 7.59
C PHE A 259 19.32 0.26 8.66
N ASP A 260 19.85 0.59 9.83
CA ASP A 260 19.67 -0.19 11.05
C ASP A 260 18.30 0.16 11.63
N MET A 261 17.33 -0.69 11.38
CA MET A 261 15.93 -0.54 11.81
C MET A 261 15.39 -1.88 12.27
N ASN A 262 14.49 -1.84 13.24
CA ASN A 262 13.76 -3.02 13.71
C ASN A 262 12.34 -3.04 13.17
N THR A 263 11.76 -4.23 13.10
CA THR A 263 10.34 -4.46 12.79
C THR A 263 9.76 -5.46 13.80
N MET A 264 8.45 -5.43 14.01
CA MET A 264 7.79 -6.31 14.94
C MET A 264 7.40 -7.64 14.27
N VAL A 265 7.78 -8.74 14.89
CA VAL A 265 7.45 -10.10 14.43
C VAL A 265 7.12 -10.96 15.64
N ASP A 266 5.86 -11.34 15.78
CA ASP A 266 5.39 -12.27 16.83
C ASP A 266 5.84 -11.84 18.25
N GLY A 267 5.62 -10.56 18.58
CA GLY A 267 5.95 -9.96 19.87
C GLY A 267 7.42 -9.56 20.08
N GLU A 268 8.29 -9.87 19.12
CA GLU A 268 9.72 -9.57 19.19
C GLU A 268 10.16 -8.47 18.22
N PHE A 269 11.11 -7.63 18.65
CA PHE A 269 11.79 -6.67 17.78
C PHE A 269 12.93 -7.37 17.04
N VAL A 270 12.81 -7.48 15.73
CA VAL A 270 13.77 -8.15 14.85
C VAL A 270 14.41 -7.11 13.93
N SER A 271 15.74 -7.15 13.77
CA SER A 271 16.43 -6.33 12.75
C SER A 271 15.91 -6.66 11.35
N ILE A 272 15.68 -5.62 10.53
CA ILE A 272 15.15 -5.79 9.16
C ILE A 272 16.02 -6.68 8.27
N GLY A 273 17.31 -6.81 8.58
CA GLY A 273 18.25 -7.73 7.92
C GLY A 273 18.05 -9.20 8.33
N ASP A 274 17.44 -9.45 9.49
CA ASP A 274 17.30 -10.80 10.09
C ASP A 274 15.86 -11.33 10.05
N VAL A 275 14.92 -10.61 9.43
CA VAL A 275 13.54 -11.05 9.33
C VAL A 275 13.42 -12.46 8.71
N PRO A 276 12.51 -13.32 9.22
CA PRO A 276 12.35 -14.65 8.70
C PRO A 276 11.88 -14.63 7.24
N ARG A 277 12.28 -15.61 6.44
CA ARG A 277 11.83 -15.74 5.02
C ARG A 277 10.31 -15.81 4.89
N THR A 278 9.62 -16.21 5.93
CA THR A 278 8.15 -16.31 5.99
C THR A 278 7.49 -14.98 6.37
N TYR A 279 8.24 -13.92 6.65
CA TYR A 279 7.72 -12.63 7.09
C TYR A 279 6.52 -12.13 6.27
N LEU A 280 6.69 -12.04 4.95
CA LEU A 280 5.62 -11.59 4.06
C LEU A 280 4.41 -12.53 4.10
N PHE A 281 4.62 -13.84 4.16
CA PHE A 281 3.53 -14.83 4.22
C PHE A 281 2.78 -14.74 5.56
N ASN A 282 3.51 -14.58 6.68
CA ASN A 282 2.92 -14.38 7.99
C ASN A 282 2.03 -13.14 7.97
N TYR A 283 2.57 -11.99 7.51
CA TYR A 283 1.78 -10.77 7.43
C TYR A 283 0.59 -10.85 6.46
N LEU A 284 0.72 -11.52 5.32
CA LEU A 284 -0.41 -11.75 4.41
C LEU A 284 -1.50 -12.59 5.09
N SER A 285 -1.13 -13.62 5.86
CA SER A 285 -2.10 -14.48 6.54
C SER A 285 -2.94 -13.75 7.59
N ILE A 286 -2.39 -12.70 8.22
CA ILE A 286 -3.05 -11.95 9.30
C ILE A 286 -3.61 -10.58 8.86
N ARG A 287 -3.15 -10.03 7.72
CA ARG A 287 -3.62 -8.74 7.18
C ARG A 287 -4.74 -8.88 6.15
N LEU A 288 -4.91 -10.05 5.55
CA LEU A 288 -6.00 -10.31 4.61
C LEU A 288 -7.27 -10.74 5.38
N PRO A 289 -8.45 -10.22 5.03
CA PRO A 289 -9.71 -10.70 5.61
C PRO A 289 -9.90 -12.22 5.44
N GLU A 290 -10.55 -12.88 6.37
CA GLU A 290 -10.77 -14.34 6.33
C GLU A 290 -11.52 -14.78 5.08
N ILE A 291 -12.48 -13.98 4.60
CA ILE A 291 -13.17 -14.25 3.32
C ILE A 291 -12.19 -14.19 2.13
N PHE A 292 -11.18 -13.32 2.20
CA PHE A 292 -10.15 -13.24 1.18
C PHE A 292 -9.30 -14.52 1.18
N LEU A 293 -8.87 -14.97 2.37
CA LEU A 293 -8.13 -16.22 2.56
C LEU A 293 -8.96 -17.44 2.11
N LEU A 294 -10.26 -17.46 2.38
CA LEU A 294 -11.18 -18.49 1.88
C LEU A 294 -11.20 -18.54 0.35
N GLY A 295 -11.16 -17.37 -0.30
CA GLY A 295 -11.05 -17.27 -1.76
C GLY A 295 -9.75 -17.85 -2.30
N LEU A 296 -8.62 -17.53 -1.69
CA LEU A 296 -7.31 -18.06 -2.05
C LEU A 296 -7.23 -19.58 -1.84
N LEU A 297 -7.74 -20.07 -0.70
CA LEU A 297 -7.85 -21.50 -0.43
C LEU A 297 -8.69 -22.22 -1.50
N SER A 298 -9.79 -21.61 -1.91
CA SER A 298 -10.66 -22.15 -2.97
C SER A 298 -9.91 -22.33 -4.29
N VAL A 299 -9.07 -21.35 -4.70
CA VAL A 299 -8.21 -21.47 -5.89
C VAL A 299 -7.19 -22.60 -5.71
N ALA A 300 -6.52 -22.66 -4.57
CA ALA A 300 -5.50 -23.67 -4.31
C ALA A 300 -6.08 -25.09 -4.39
N LEU A 301 -7.22 -25.33 -3.76
CA LEU A 301 -7.94 -26.62 -3.83
C LEU A 301 -8.35 -26.98 -5.25
N MET A 302 -8.84 -26.02 -6.02
CA MET A 302 -9.23 -26.26 -7.42
C MET A 302 -8.03 -26.61 -8.31
N LEU A 303 -6.88 -25.94 -8.11
CA LEU A 303 -5.68 -26.26 -8.85
C LEU A 303 -5.21 -27.69 -8.55
N ILE A 304 -5.25 -28.12 -7.29
CA ILE A 304 -4.89 -29.48 -6.89
C ILE A 304 -5.83 -30.51 -7.58
N ILE A 305 -7.14 -30.26 -7.57
CA ILE A 305 -8.14 -31.19 -8.13
C ILE A 305 -8.07 -31.25 -9.67
N LYS A 306 -7.85 -30.10 -10.35
CA LYS A 306 -7.96 -29.98 -11.80
C LYS A 306 -6.60 -30.01 -12.55
N ILE A 307 -5.48 -30.14 -11.86
CA ILE A 307 -4.13 -29.99 -12.46
C ILE A 307 -3.92 -30.89 -13.69
N LYS A 308 -4.53 -32.09 -13.69
CA LYS A 308 -4.43 -33.07 -14.81
C LYS A 308 -5.25 -32.70 -16.05
N GLY A 309 -6.16 -31.73 -15.96
CA GLY A 309 -7.10 -31.34 -17.04
C GLY A 309 -6.85 -29.95 -17.63
N ILE A 310 -5.87 -29.20 -17.14
CA ILE A 310 -5.60 -27.84 -17.58
C ILE A 310 -4.84 -27.87 -18.92
N LYS A 311 -5.45 -27.32 -19.97
CA LYS A 311 -4.76 -27.06 -21.25
C LYS A 311 -4.01 -25.74 -21.15
N LEU A 312 -2.74 -25.80 -20.72
CA LEU A 312 -1.87 -24.62 -20.50
C LEU A 312 -1.84 -23.65 -21.68
N ALA A 313 -1.90 -24.15 -22.92
CA ALA A 313 -1.87 -23.31 -24.12
C ALA A 313 -3.06 -22.32 -24.21
N ASN A 314 -4.20 -22.65 -23.61
CA ASN A 314 -5.40 -21.81 -23.60
C ASN A 314 -5.51 -20.96 -22.31
N SER A 315 -4.55 -21.07 -21.39
CA SER A 315 -4.60 -20.48 -20.05
C SER A 315 -3.56 -19.35 -19.86
N LEU A 316 -3.01 -18.79 -20.94
CA LEU A 316 -2.02 -17.70 -20.85
C LEU A 316 -2.52 -16.48 -20.04
N PRO A 317 -3.80 -16.07 -20.13
CA PRO A 317 -4.34 -14.99 -19.28
C PRO A 317 -4.28 -15.32 -17.79
N GLU A 318 -4.65 -16.54 -17.38
CA GLU A 318 -4.61 -17.01 -15.98
C GLU A 318 -3.16 -17.21 -15.54
N ILE A 319 -2.28 -17.69 -16.42
CA ILE A 319 -0.84 -17.82 -16.18
C ILE A 319 -0.22 -16.44 -15.89
N SER A 320 -0.68 -15.36 -16.54
CA SER A 320 -0.23 -13.99 -16.23
C SER A 320 -0.47 -13.62 -14.77
N VAL A 321 -1.61 -14.00 -14.19
CA VAL A 321 -1.90 -13.78 -12.77
C VAL A 321 -0.99 -14.62 -11.88
N ALA A 322 -0.79 -15.89 -12.25
CA ALA A 322 0.11 -16.78 -11.50
C ALA A 322 1.55 -16.26 -11.50
N ILE A 323 2.06 -15.77 -12.64
CA ILE A 323 3.38 -15.14 -12.74
C ILE A 323 3.46 -13.92 -11.82
N ALA A 324 2.46 -13.03 -11.85
CA ALA A 324 2.42 -11.81 -11.05
C ALA A 324 2.36 -12.09 -9.54
N LEU A 325 1.82 -13.23 -9.13
CA LEU A 325 1.81 -13.69 -7.74
C LEU A 325 3.13 -14.39 -7.36
N LEU A 326 3.54 -15.36 -8.15
CA LEU A 326 4.66 -16.24 -7.78
C LEU A 326 6.00 -15.51 -7.86
N THR A 327 6.22 -14.63 -8.85
CA THR A 327 7.52 -13.97 -9.04
C THR A 327 7.94 -13.14 -7.83
N PRO A 328 7.12 -12.21 -7.27
CA PRO A 328 7.52 -11.45 -6.09
C PRO A 328 7.60 -12.31 -4.83
N LEU A 329 6.74 -13.32 -4.67
CA LEU A 329 6.81 -14.22 -3.52
C LEU A 329 8.08 -15.07 -3.53
N LEU A 330 8.46 -15.61 -4.70
CA LEU A 330 9.72 -16.35 -4.87
C LEU A 330 10.94 -15.44 -4.69
N PHE A 331 10.86 -14.18 -5.14
CA PHE A 331 11.91 -13.19 -4.91
C PHE A 331 12.17 -13.00 -3.41
N VAL A 332 11.11 -12.82 -2.60
CA VAL A 332 11.26 -12.66 -1.13
C VAL A 332 11.91 -13.90 -0.49
N LEU A 333 11.51 -15.09 -0.91
CA LEU A 333 12.07 -16.33 -0.38
C LEU A 333 13.54 -16.52 -0.73
N TYR A 334 13.96 -16.07 -1.92
CA TYR A 334 15.33 -16.25 -2.43
C TYR A 334 16.25 -15.11 -1.98
N ASP A 335 15.90 -13.87 -2.29
CA ASP A 335 16.76 -12.67 -2.11
C ASP A 335 16.75 -12.13 -0.68
N ARG A 336 15.71 -12.45 0.12
CA ARG A 336 15.53 -11.98 1.50
C ARG A 336 15.69 -10.46 1.62
N PRO A 337 14.91 -9.66 0.87
CA PRO A 337 15.02 -8.21 0.96
C PRO A 337 14.68 -7.75 2.39
N ALA A 338 15.24 -6.62 2.82
CA ALA A 338 14.89 -6.01 4.09
C ALA A 338 13.40 -5.61 4.11
N LEU A 339 12.62 -6.24 4.99
CA LEU A 339 11.17 -6.03 5.12
C LEU A 339 10.83 -5.45 6.48
N TYR A 340 9.94 -4.47 6.51
CA TYR A 340 9.42 -3.84 7.72
C TYR A 340 8.02 -3.26 7.47
N ASN A 341 7.31 -2.92 8.54
CA ASN A 341 5.95 -2.35 8.48
C ASN A 341 4.97 -3.27 7.72
N GLY A 342 5.06 -4.57 7.95
CA GLY A 342 4.14 -5.56 7.42
C GLY A 342 4.22 -5.77 5.91
N VAL A 343 3.06 -5.71 5.23
CA VAL A 343 2.97 -5.96 3.78
C VAL A 343 3.30 -4.74 2.91
N ARG A 344 3.72 -3.63 3.51
CA ARG A 344 3.87 -2.32 2.87
C ARG A 344 4.62 -2.38 1.52
N HIS A 345 5.81 -2.98 1.51
CA HIS A 345 6.63 -3.04 0.31
C HIS A 345 6.07 -3.93 -0.80
N PHE A 346 5.17 -4.83 -0.44
CA PHE A 346 4.52 -5.78 -1.33
C PHE A 346 3.02 -5.53 -1.50
N THR A 347 2.53 -4.35 -1.14
CA THR A 347 1.12 -3.93 -1.37
C THR A 347 0.71 -4.14 -2.84
N PHE A 348 1.64 -4.06 -3.78
CA PHE A 348 1.39 -4.25 -5.21
C PHE A 348 0.97 -5.67 -5.61
N ILE A 349 1.13 -6.68 -4.75
CA ILE A 349 0.63 -8.04 -5.01
C ILE A 349 -0.84 -8.21 -4.62
N LEU A 350 -1.39 -7.35 -3.76
CA LEU A 350 -2.78 -7.43 -3.29
C LEU A 350 -3.80 -7.44 -4.44
N PRO A 351 -3.66 -6.61 -5.49
CA PRO A 351 -4.51 -6.70 -6.68
C PRO A 351 -4.54 -8.09 -7.34
N ALA A 352 -3.38 -8.72 -7.53
CA ALA A 352 -3.30 -10.04 -8.14
C ALA A 352 -3.90 -11.13 -7.21
N LEU A 353 -3.67 -11.02 -5.89
CA LEU A 353 -4.30 -11.89 -4.88
C LEU A 353 -5.83 -11.72 -4.90
N ALA A 354 -6.35 -10.50 -5.02
CA ALA A 354 -7.79 -10.23 -5.07
C ALA A 354 -8.44 -10.84 -6.33
N ILE A 355 -7.76 -10.76 -7.49
CA ILE A 355 -8.19 -11.42 -8.73
C ILE A 355 -8.32 -12.94 -8.49
N ALA A 356 -7.27 -13.56 -7.95
CA ALA A 356 -7.25 -15.00 -7.69
C ALA A 356 -8.36 -15.40 -6.69
N ALA A 357 -8.47 -14.69 -5.57
CA ALA A 357 -9.47 -14.97 -4.53
C ALA A 357 -10.92 -14.79 -5.04
N GLY A 358 -11.18 -13.72 -5.81
CA GLY A 358 -12.49 -13.48 -6.41
C GLY A 358 -12.91 -14.58 -7.39
N ILE A 359 -11.96 -15.05 -8.22
CA ILE A 359 -12.18 -16.22 -9.09
C ILE A 359 -12.44 -17.47 -8.25
N GLY A 360 -11.67 -17.67 -7.17
CA GLY A 360 -11.82 -18.81 -6.27
C GLY A 360 -13.21 -18.88 -5.65
N LEU A 361 -13.68 -17.80 -5.01
CA LEU A 361 -15.03 -17.74 -4.42
C LEU A 361 -16.13 -17.95 -5.48
N SER A 362 -15.97 -17.34 -6.67
CA SER A 362 -16.92 -17.50 -7.76
C SER A 362 -17.01 -18.95 -8.23
N LYS A 363 -15.90 -19.64 -8.36
CA LYS A 363 -15.85 -21.05 -8.76
C LYS A 363 -16.32 -22.00 -7.65
N ALA A 364 -16.00 -21.71 -6.38
CA ALA A 364 -16.51 -22.46 -5.24
C ALA A 364 -18.06 -22.43 -5.22
N PHE A 365 -18.64 -21.25 -5.47
CA PHE A 365 -20.08 -21.10 -5.61
C PHE A 365 -20.64 -21.99 -6.75
N ASP A 366 -19.98 -22.05 -7.93
CA ASP A 366 -20.41 -22.90 -9.04
C ASP A 366 -20.37 -24.39 -8.69
N ILE A 367 -19.33 -24.84 -7.98
CA ILE A 367 -19.20 -26.23 -7.53
C ILE A 367 -20.31 -26.59 -6.54
N LEU A 368 -20.70 -25.66 -5.68
CA LEU A 368 -21.75 -25.86 -4.68
C LEU A 368 -23.19 -25.69 -5.23
N MET A 369 -23.35 -25.25 -6.49
CA MET A 369 -24.68 -25.05 -7.09
C MET A 369 -25.63 -26.25 -6.97
N PRO A 370 -25.18 -27.51 -7.16
CA PRO A 370 -26.04 -28.68 -7.03
C PRO A 370 -26.48 -28.98 -5.58
N TYR A 371 -25.69 -28.49 -4.59
CA TYR A 371 -25.85 -28.82 -3.17
C TYR A 371 -26.49 -27.64 -2.43
N LYS A 372 -27.83 -27.57 -2.39
CA LYS A 372 -28.57 -26.40 -1.87
C LYS A 372 -28.11 -25.98 -0.46
N GLU A 373 -28.07 -26.92 0.47
CA GLU A 373 -27.73 -26.63 1.87
C GLU A 373 -26.27 -26.14 2.04
N LEU A 374 -25.31 -26.82 1.40
CA LEU A 374 -23.91 -26.40 1.39
C LEU A 374 -23.71 -25.02 0.76
N ARG A 375 -24.44 -24.75 -0.33
CA ARG A 375 -24.41 -23.44 -1.00
C ARG A 375 -24.94 -22.33 -0.11
N LEU A 376 -26.07 -22.57 0.58
CA LEU A 376 -26.64 -21.59 1.51
C LEU A 376 -25.73 -21.34 2.68
N SER A 377 -25.12 -22.40 3.26
CA SER A 377 -24.12 -22.27 4.34
C SER A 377 -22.88 -21.50 3.87
N PHE A 378 -22.39 -21.77 2.66
CA PHE A 378 -21.26 -21.03 2.09
C PHE A 378 -21.57 -19.54 1.89
N ILE A 379 -22.77 -19.21 1.35
CA ILE A 379 -23.21 -17.81 1.20
C ILE A 379 -23.31 -17.13 2.57
N ALA A 380 -23.94 -17.79 3.54
CA ALA A 380 -24.07 -17.25 4.90
C ALA A 380 -22.70 -17.00 5.53
N CYS A 381 -21.76 -17.94 5.40
CA CYS A 381 -20.38 -17.78 5.85
C CYS A 381 -19.71 -16.55 5.18
N CYS A 382 -19.79 -16.43 3.86
CA CYS A 382 -19.25 -15.29 3.14
C CYS A 382 -19.86 -13.96 3.59
N ILE A 383 -21.17 -13.90 3.82
CA ILE A 383 -21.85 -12.69 4.33
C ILE A 383 -21.36 -12.36 5.74
N LEU A 384 -21.29 -13.33 6.64
CA LEU A 384 -20.84 -13.12 8.01
C LEU A 384 -19.39 -12.61 8.06
N LEU A 385 -18.46 -13.25 7.35
CA LEU A 385 -17.05 -12.83 7.29
C LEU A 385 -16.92 -11.43 6.68
N THR A 386 -17.65 -11.14 5.59
CA THR A 386 -17.63 -9.80 4.98
C THR A 386 -18.17 -8.74 5.94
N SER A 387 -19.30 -9.02 6.61
CA SER A 387 -19.92 -8.07 7.54
C SER A 387 -19.03 -7.80 8.75
N ASN A 388 -18.38 -8.83 9.29
CA ASN A 388 -17.42 -8.69 10.39
C ASN A 388 -16.23 -7.82 9.97
N THR A 389 -15.66 -8.07 8.78
CA THR A 389 -14.55 -7.24 8.26
C THR A 389 -14.99 -5.78 8.08
N ILE A 390 -16.15 -5.53 7.47
CA ILE A 390 -16.68 -4.17 7.29
C ILE A 390 -16.88 -3.46 8.63
N TYR A 391 -17.44 -4.15 9.62
CA TYR A 391 -17.61 -3.62 10.96
C TYR A 391 -16.27 -3.27 11.61
N THR A 392 -15.29 -4.15 11.53
CA THR A 392 -13.94 -3.90 12.05
C THR A 392 -13.28 -2.69 11.37
N LEU A 393 -13.38 -2.57 10.04
CA LEU A 393 -12.84 -1.43 9.29
C LEU A 393 -13.56 -0.12 9.64
N TYR A 394 -14.89 -0.18 9.90
CA TYR A 394 -15.68 0.99 10.36
C TYR A 394 -15.20 1.48 11.73
N VAL A 395 -15.00 0.58 12.68
CA VAL A 395 -14.53 0.94 14.03
C VAL A 395 -13.07 1.42 14.02
N LEU A 396 -12.23 0.86 13.14
CA LEU A 396 -10.84 1.29 12.97
C LEU A 396 -10.70 2.65 12.27
N HIS A 397 -11.72 3.16 11.59
CA HIS A 397 -11.63 4.42 10.86
C HIS A 397 -11.09 5.58 11.73
N PRO A 398 -10.13 6.38 11.21
CA PRO A 398 -9.48 6.37 9.89
C PRO A 398 -8.19 5.53 9.81
N TYR A 399 -7.99 4.58 10.68
CA TYR A 399 -6.78 3.76 10.81
C TYR A 399 -6.96 2.35 10.24
N GLN A 400 -7.76 2.16 9.18
CA GLN A 400 -8.07 0.85 8.60
C GLN A 400 -6.83 0.09 8.12
N TYR A 401 -5.74 0.78 7.79
CA TYR A 401 -4.48 0.14 7.43
C TYR A 401 -3.87 -0.70 8.57
N LEU A 402 -4.36 -0.53 9.82
CA LEU A 402 -4.00 -1.34 10.98
C LEU A 402 -4.83 -2.62 11.11
N TYR A 403 -5.77 -2.89 10.19
CA TYR A 403 -6.61 -4.07 10.24
C TYR A 403 -5.80 -5.35 10.41
N TYR A 404 -6.21 -6.19 11.36
CA TYR A 404 -5.80 -7.56 11.55
C TYR A 404 -7.03 -8.47 11.59
N ASN A 405 -6.90 -9.68 11.04
CA ASN A 405 -7.90 -10.73 11.15
C ASN A 405 -7.71 -11.51 12.46
N HIS A 406 -8.59 -12.50 12.72
CA HIS A 406 -8.56 -13.28 13.96
C HIS A 406 -7.36 -14.25 14.10
N PHE A 407 -6.52 -14.40 13.06
CA PHE A 407 -5.30 -15.20 13.15
C PHE A 407 -4.12 -14.43 13.76
N ALA A 408 -4.25 -13.13 13.95
CA ALA A 408 -3.19 -12.29 14.49
C ALA A 408 -3.14 -12.29 16.02
N GLY A 409 -4.17 -12.77 16.72
CA GLY A 409 -4.30 -12.79 18.17
C GLY A 409 -5.77 -12.86 18.58
N GLU A 410 -6.04 -13.03 19.88
CA GLU A 410 -7.41 -13.13 20.42
C GLU A 410 -8.22 -11.83 20.23
N ASN A 411 -7.52 -10.70 20.18
CA ASN A 411 -8.13 -9.37 20.01
C ASN A 411 -7.15 -8.39 19.34
N PHE A 412 -7.65 -7.23 18.92
CA PHE A 412 -6.86 -6.22 18.22
C PHE A 412 -5.72 -5.64 19.07
N LYS A 413 -5.88 -5.54 20.41
CA LYS A 413 -4.84 -5.06 21.31
C LYS A 413 -3.63 -6.00 21.34
N GLU A 414 -3.87 -7.30 21.35
CA GLU A 414 -2.84 -8.31 21.27
C GLU A 414 -2.18 -8.30 19.89
N ALA A 415 -2.98 -8.22 18.82
CA ALA A 415 -2.46 -8.16 17.46
C ALA A 415 -1.49 -6.99 17.24
N ILE A 416 -1.77 -5.78 17.75
CA ILE A 416 -0.84 -4.63 17.60
C ILE A 416 0.31 -4.65 18.62
N HIS A 417 0.29 -5.54 19.61
CA HIS A 417 1.40 -5.80 20.51
C HIS A 417 2.41 -6.76 19.87
N ASP A 418 1.93 -7.78 19.19
CA ASP A 418 2.77 -8.84 18.61
C ASP A 418 3.19 -8.53 17.17
N TRP A 419 2.46 -7.65 16.51
CA TRP A 419 2.70 -7.20 15.14
C TRP A 419 2.75 -5.67 15.06
N GLU A 420 3.04 -5.13 13.87
CA GLU A 420 3.16 -3.68 13.68
C GLU A 420 1.89 -2.91 14.03
N GLY A 421 2.01 -1.98 14.97
CA GLY A 421 0.98 -1.01 15.33
C GLY A 421 0.88 0.16 14.35
N ASP A 422 0.66 1.38 14.89
CA ASP A 422 0.61 2.61 14.08
C ASP A 422 2.00 3.08 13.64
N TYR A 423 2.62 2.30 12.76
CA TYR A 423 3.97 2.55 12.23
C TYR A 423 4.09 3.84 11.39
N TRP A 424 2.98 4.42 10.98
CA TRP A 424 2.94 5.72 10.31
C TRP A 424 2.67 6.89 11.24
N SER A 425 2.40 6.62 12.52
CA SER A 425 2.01 7.61 13.53
C SER A 425 0.83 8.49 13.07
N SER A 426 -0.04 7.95 12.21
CA SER A 426 -1.21 8.67 11.68
C SER A 426 -2.20 9.06 12.78
N SER A 427 -2.19 8.36 13.93
CA SER A 427 -3.03 8.67 15.09
C SER A 427 -2.66 9.98 15.79
N LEU A 428 -1.51 10.57 15.49
CA LEU A 428 -1.14 11.90 16.02
C LEU A 428 -2.12 13.02 15.63
N ILE A 429 -2.85 12.88 14.52
CA ILE A 429 -3.93 13.84 14.18
C ILE A 429 -4.99 13.92 15.30
N ASP A 430 -5.40 12.78 15.87
CA ASP A 430 -6.35 12.74 16.96
C ASP A 430 -5.69 13.09 18.31
N ALA A 431 -4.42 12.71 18.52
CA ALA A 431 -3.66 13.11 19.70
C ALA A 431 -3.53 14.65 19.80
N THR A 432 -3.27 15.34 18.68
CA THR A 432 -3.23 16.82 18.67
C THR A 432 -4.58 17.46 19.02
N LYS A 433 -5.69 16.84 18.60
CA LYS A 433 -7.03 17.29 19.00
C LYS A 433 -7.25 17.14 20.50
N LEU A 434 -6.82 16.01 21.09
CA LEU A 434 -6.90 15.77 22.54
C LEU A 434 -6.08 16.80 23.31
N LEU A 435 -4.86 17.11 22.89
CA LEU A 435 -4.02 18.13 23.52
C LEU A 435 -4.65 19.52 23.45
N LYS A 436 -5.17 19.94 22.29
CA LYS A 436 -5.85 21.23 22.14
C LYS A 436 -7.07 21.32 23.05
N ASN A 437 -7.92 20.31 23.07
CA ASN A 437 -9.12 20.27 23.92
C ASN A 437 -8.77 20.33 25.41
N TYR A 438 -7.67 19.68 25.82
CA TYR A 438 -7.20 19.75 27.22
C TYR A 438 -6.79 21.17 27.59
N ILE A 439 -6.02 21.85 26.74
CA ILE A 439 -5.62 23.25 27.00
C ILE A 439 -6.81 24.22 26.92
N ASP A 440 -7.75 24.02 26.01
CA ASP A 440 -8.96 24.81 25.90
C ASP A 440 -9.79 24.74 27.22
N ALA A 441 -9.91 23.52 27.77
CA ALA A 441 -10.59 23.31 29.05
C ALA A 441 -9.83 23.93 30.24
N GLU A 442 -8.50 23.94 30.22
CA GLU A 442 -7.67 24.59 31.23
C GLU A 442 -7.79 26.12 31.16
N GLN A 443 -7.68 26.69 29.95
CA GLN A 443 -7.79 28.15 29.75
C GLN A 443 -9.17 28.70 30.07
N THR A 444 -10.22 27.91 29.89
CA THR A 444 -11.59 28.29 30.32
C THR A 444 -11.68 28.45 31.84
N LYS A 445 -10.94 27.63 32.61
CA LYS A 445 -10.89 27.68 34.07
C LYS A 445 -9.94 28.75 34.60
N LEU A 446 -8.88 29.06 33.87
CA LEU A 446 -7.79 29.96 34.26
C LEU A 446 -7.51 31.00 33.16
N PRO A 447 -8.33 32.08 33.05
CA PRO A 447 -8.20 33.07 31.96
C PRO A 447 -6.83 33.72 31.82
N ASN A 448 -6.06 33.80 32.89
CA ASN A 448 -4.73 34.44 32.91
C ASN A 448 -3.67 33.65 32.12
N LYS A 449 -3.98 32.42 31.64
CA LYS A 449 -3.07 31.58 30.84
C LYS A 449 -3.26 31.68 29.32
N HIS A 450 -4.07 32.59 28.82
CA HIS A 450 -4.40 32.70 27.39
C HIS A 450 -3.18 32.95 26.46
N ASN A 451 -2.11 33.58 26.97
CA ASN A 451 -0.93 33.91 26.18
C ASN A 451 0.24 32.94 26.42
N GLN A 452 0.04 31.81 27.10
CA GLN A 452 1.08 30.84 27.36
C GLN A 452 1.34 29.99 26.12
N VAL A 453 2.62 29.86 25.71
CA VAL A 453 3.09 28.95 24.68
C VAL A 453 3.66 27.73 25.37
N TYR A 454 3.26 26.55 24.91
CA TYR A 454 3.66 25.26 25.47
C TYR A 454 4.62 24.54 24.54
N SER A 455 5.66 23.93 25.10
CA SER A 455 6.58 23.06 24.38
C SER A 455 6.05 21.63 24.32
N VAL A 456 6.14 21.02 23.13
CA VAL A 456 5.63 19.67 22.89
C VAL A 456 6.73 18.80 22.26
N ALA A 457 7.08 17.71 22.93
CA ALA A 457 7.92 16.67 22.37
C ALA A 457 7.05 15.62 21.64
N VAL A 458 7.48 15.17 20.48
CA VAL A 458 6.76 14.20 19.64
C VAL A 458 7.66 13.02 19.32
N CYS A 459 7.23 11.80 19.68
CA CYS A 459 7.89 10.57 19.24
C CYS A 459 7.33 10.11 17.90
N ALA A 460 7.71 10.82 16.87
CA ALA A 460 7.47 10.62 15.44
C ALA A 460 8.19 11.76 14.71
N GLU A 461 7.94 11.94 13.42
CA GLU A 461 8.42 13.12 12.71
C GLU A 461 7.75 14.41 13.25
N ALA A 462 8.57 15.40 13.61
CA ALA A 462 8.11 16.65 14.26
C ALA A 462 6.98 17.35 13.49
N PHE A 463 6.98 17.30 12.17
CA PHE A 463 5.98 17.93 11.31
C PHE A 463 4.57 17.31 11.48
N GLN A 464 4.45 16.03 11.85
CA GLN A 464 3.16 15.37 12.07
C GLN A 464 2.40 15.98 13.24
N GLY A 465 3.12 16.44 14.27
CA GLY A 465 2.54 17.24 15.35
C GLY A 465 2.32 18.69 14.93
N SER A 466 3.35 19.37 14.40
CA SER A 466 3.31 20.80 14.07
C SER A 466 2.26 21.15 13.03
N ALA A 467 1.97 20.26 12.07
CA ALA A 467 0.99 20.51 11.01
C ALA A 467 -0.45 20.69 11.53
N TYR A 468 -0.77 20.14 12.71
CA TYR A 468 -2.11 20.18 13.28
C TYR A 468 -2.22 21.07 14.53
N LEU A 469 -1.10 21.46 15.14
CA LEU A 469 -1.07 22.32 16.31
C LEU A 469 -1.17 23.80 15.92
N ASP A 470 -1.78 24.59 16.78
CA ASP A 470 -1.88 26.03 16.61
C ASP A 470 -0.73 26.77 17.33
N LYS A 471 -0.71 28.12 17.25
CA LYS A 471 0.35 28.99 17.76
C LYS A 471 0.61 28.89 19.27
N ARG A 472 -0.26 28.25 20.03
CA ARG A 472 -0.07 27.98 21.46
C ARG A 472 0.95 26.89 21.74
N PHE A 473 1.37 26.16 20.72
CA PHE A 473 2.26 25.02 20.85
C PHE A 473 3.50 25.18 19.97
N ASN A 474 4.64 24.83 20.52
CA ASN A 474 5.92 24.79 19.82
C ASN A 474 6.53 23.40 19.96
N ILE A 475 6.83 22.74 18.83
CA ILE A 475 7.51 21.44 18.85
C ILE A 475 8.97 21.67 19.25
N THR A 476 9.45 20.85 20.18
CA THR A 476 10.82 20.91 20.68
C THR A 476 11.54 19.57 20.51
N GLU A 477 12.83 19.65 20.16
CA GLU A 477 13.75 18.51 20.19
C GLU A 477 14.32 18.26 21.60
N ASP A 478 14.19 19.23 22.50
CA ASP A 478 14.50 19.03 23.92
C ASP A 478 13.35 18.33 24.65
N TRP A 479 13.40 17.01 24.60
CA TRP A 479 12.39 16.16 25.21
C TRP A 479 12.36 16.23 26.74
N VAL A 480 13.48 16.63 27.36
CA VAL A 480 13.61 16.73 28.84
C VAL A 480 12.76 17.87 29.38
N THR A 481 12.83 19.03 28.74
CA THR A 481 12.15 20.25 29.21
C THR A 481 10.74 20.41 28.68
N ALA A 482 10.30 19.56 27.73
CA ALA A 482 8.99 19.65 27.11
C ALA A 482 7.84 19.63 28.13
N ASP A 483 6.85 20.53 27.96
CA ASP A 483 5.64 20.61 28.77
C ASP A 483 4.69 19.45 28.52
N PHE A 484 4.61 19.01 27.27
CA PHE A 484 3.77 17.90 26.83
C PHE A 484 4.54 16.90 25.99
N TYR A 485 4.06 15.68 26.00
CA TYR A 485 4.58 14.60 25.17
C TYR A 485 3.45 13.93 24.40
N MET A 486 3.63 13.81 23.08
CA MET A 486 2.74 13.05 22.19
C MET A 486 3.50 11.93 21.51
N SER A 487 2.92 10.75 21.45
CA SER A 487 3.52 9.60 20.78
C SER A 487 2.47 8.65 20.25
N SER A 488 2.80 7.94 19.15
CA SER A 488 2.13 6.67 18.87
C SER A 488 2.59 5.61 19.88
N THR A 489 1.88 4.49 19.95
CA THR A 489 2.27 3.34 20.80
C THR A 489 3.22 2.40 20.06
N ASN A 490 3.42 2.59 18.76
CA ASN A 490 4.34 1.78 17.97
C ASN A 490 5.78 1.88 18.51
N MET A 491 6.54 0.79 18.46
CA MET A 491 7.93 0.70 18.95
C MET A 491 8.11 1.13 20.42
N ASN A 492 7.05 1.03 21.25
CA ASN A 492 7.03 1.47 22.65
C ASN A 492 7.35 2.97 22.87
N CYS A 493 7.12 3.81 21.88
CA CYS A 493 7.30 5.26 21.96
C CYS A 493 6.55 5.87 23.14
N ASP A 494 5.38 5.34 23.46
CA ASP A 494 4.58 5.78 24.63
C ASP A 494 5.29 5.58 25.97
N LYS A 495 6.29 4.71 26.05
CA LYS A 495 7.04 4.40 27.29
C LYS A 495 8.31 5.23 27.47
N VAL A 496 8.73 6.01 26.46
CA VAL A 496 9.99 6.74 26.49
C VAL A 496 10.03 7.82 27.54
N LEU A 497 8.96 8.62 27.66
CA LEU A 497 8.88 9.71 28.64
C LEU A 497 7.75 9.49 29.66
N LYS A 498 8.03 9.81 30.93
CA LYS A 498 7.02 9.89 31.97
C LYS A 498 6.12 11.12 31.76
N GLY A 499 4.95 11.09 32.36
CA GLY A 499 3.97 12.17 32.41
C GLY A 499 2.60 11.67 32.79
N LYS A 500 1.74 12.58 33.23
CA LYS A 500 0.32 12.30 33.50
C LYS A 500 -0.39 12.12 32.16
N VAL A 501 -0.94 10.95 31.88
CA VAL A 501 -1.76 10.73 30.68
C VAL A 501 -3.00 11.61 30.74
N ILE A 502 -3.16 12.51 29.76
CA ILE A 502 -4.28 13.45 29.65
C ILE A 502 -5.20 13.12 28.47
N GLY A 503 -4.78 12.23 27.59
CA GLY A 503 -5.57 11.75 26.47
C GLY A 503 -4.99 10.49 25.84
N THR A 504 -5.87 9.61 25.38
CA THR A 504 -5.50 8.37 24.65
C THR A 504 -6.38 8.26 23.41
N VAL A 505 -5.75 8.02 22.28
CA VAL A 505 -6.44 7.67 21.03
C VAL A 505 -6.58 6.16 21.01
N GLU A 506 -7.81 5.66 21.00
CA GLU A 506 -8.09 4.22 21.08
C GLU A 506 -8.95 3.75 19.90
N ARG A 507 -8.69 2.52 19.44
CA ARG A 507 -9.58 1.77 18.55
C ARG A 507 -9.63 0.31 19.02
N LEU A 508 -10.82 -0.28 19.03
CA LEU A 508 -11.03 -1.68 19.46
C LEU A 508 -10.36 -1.99 20.82
N ASN A 509 -10.46 -1.07 21.79
CA ASN A 509 -9.83 -1.16 23.12
C ASN A 509 -8.29 -1.20 23.13
N ALA A 510 -7.65 -0.81 22.04
CA ALA A 510 -6.20 -0.73 21.96
C ALA A 510 -5.74 0.72 21.81
N PRO A 511 -4.77 1.19 22.60
CA PRO A 511 -4.21 2.53 22.49
C PRO A 511 -3.33 2.62 21.24
N LEU A 512 -3.58 3.62 20.40
CA LEU A 512 -2.80 3.93 19.20
C LEU A 512 -1.86 5.11 19.42
N ALA A 513 -2.29 6.12 20.19
CA ALA A 513 -1.45 7.24 20.59
C ALA A 513 -1.83 7.74 21.97
N ILE A 514 -0.88 8.40 22.63
CA ILE A 514 -1.08 9.01 23.93
C ILE A 514 -0.59 10.45 23.97
N VAL A 515 -1.20 11.23 24.88
CA VAL A 515 -0.76 12.58 25.23
C VAL A 515 -0.50 12.63 26.72
N LYS A 516 0.68 13.13 27.12
CA LYS A 516 1.09 13.26 28.52
C LYS A 516 1.38 14.71 28.87
N ASP A 517 0.87 15.15 30.02
CA ASP A 517 1.26 16.39 30.69
C ASP A 517 2.49 16.14 31.56
N ARG A 518 3.54 16.93 31.37
CA ARG A 518 4.81 16.80 32.07
C ARG A 518 5.21 18.04 32.87
N ARG A 519 4.33 19.03 32.93
CA ARG A 519 4.62 20.32 33.57
C ARG A 519 4.92 20.21 35.07
N ASP A 520 4.30 19.25 35.77
CA ASP A 520 4.51 18.99 37.18
C ASP A 520 5.74 18.13 37.51
N LEU A 521 6.42 17.61 36.49
CA LEU A 521 7.61 16.76 36.70
C LEU A 521 8.87 17.60 36.93
N THR A 522 9.77 17.09 37.78
CA THR A 522 11.05 17.73 38.12
C THR A 522 12.20 16.70 38.10
N GLY A 523 13.44 17.17 37.93
CA GLY A 523 14.64 16.36 38.08
C GLY A 523 14.68 15.12 37.16
N GLU A 524 15.01 13.96 37.74
CA GLU A 524 15.19 12.69 37.01
C GLU A 524 13.90 12.20 36.32
N ASP A 525 12.70 12.55 36.84
CA ASP A 525 11.46 12.12 36.21
C ASP A 525 11.19 12.77 34.85
N ARG A 526 11.94 13.84 34.50
CA ARG A 526 11.88 14.45 33.17
C ARG A 526 12.73 13.73 32.14
N ARG A 527 13.71 12.91 32.54
CA ARG A 527 14.61 12.23 31.61
C ARG A 527 13.94 11.04 30.93
N PRO A 528 14.37 10.70 29.71
CA PRO A 528 13.93 9.46 29.06
C PRO A 528 14.29 8.23 29.90
N HIS A 529 13.34 7.30 30.03
CA HIS A 529 13.53 6.04 30.75
C HIS A 529 13.93 4.89 29.86
N ALA A 530 13.63 5.00 28.58
CA ALA A 530 14.04 4.07 27.54
C ALA A 530 14.45 4.87 26.30
N ALA A 531 15.35 4.32 25.49
CA ALA A 531 15.51 4.83 24.14
C ALA A 531 14.28 4.46 23.32
N PRO A 532 13.81 5.31 22.39
CA PRO A 532 12.91 4.86 21.34
C PRO A 532 13.58 3.63 20.71
N ARG A 533 12.85 2.57 20.50
CA ARG A 533 13.37 1.39 19.79
C ARG A 533 13.15 1.65 18.29
N ASP A 534 14.16 2.26 17.67
CA ASP A 534 14.20 2.48 16.21
C ASP A 534 14.17 1.18 15.42
#